data_0814ee9ae3a649f69c539d4395352432
#
_entry.id   0814ee9ae3a649f69c539d4395352432
#
_cell.length_a   1.000
_cell.length_b   1.000
_cell.length_c   1.000
_cell.angle_alpha   90.00
_cell.angle_beta   90.00
_cell.angle_gamma   90.00
#
_symmetry.space_group_name_H-M   'P 1'
#
loop_
_entity.id
_entity.type
_entity.pdbx_description
1 polymer ?
#
loop_
_entity_poly.entity_id
_entity_poly.type
_entity_poly.pdbx_seq_one_letter_code
_entity_poly.pdbx_strand_id
1 'polypeptide(L)'
;MNSLYAEMTRTILEQLEAGVTPWRKDWRSMPSNGIPYNIASSRPYSGANVILLWLKAQQRGWSTLQFITYRQTQELGGNVKHGEKSTTVVFVKQLAVKDRKNENEIKLVPMLKAHRVFHVSQCEGLPEKVTNPVAKLPRNRDVRDPLAEGFVSSTQADVREGHGEPAYHPAGDYITMPRFADFNHGDGFYSTLFHELTHWTAHKSRLGRDLKSRFGDLHAYSAEELTAEIGASFLAAEFGLDNTKLQHAAYVAGWIALLKHDSRAFFTAAGKAQQAADYLRGFALSEQPVAA
;
A
#
# COMPACT_ATOMS: atom_id res chain seq x y z
N MET A 1 21.51 -6.79 10.79
CA MET A 1 20.33 -6.00 10.37
C MET A 1 20.02 -6.09 8.87
N ASN A 2 21.02 -6.32 8.01
CA ASN A 2 20.81 -6.46 6.56
C ASN A 2 20.04 -7.72 6.12
N SER A 3 20.00 -8.78 6.91
CA SER A 3 19.41 -10.06 6.49
C SER A 3 17.88 -10.02 6.31
N LEU A 4 17.15 -9.35 7.20
CA LEU A 4 15.68 -9.33 7.17
C LEU A 4 15.14 -8.48 6.00
N TYR A 5 15.73 -7.29 5.75
CA TYR A 5 15.39 -6.49 4.56
C TYR A 5 15.68 -7.29 3.28
N ALA A 6 16.88 -7.88 3.18
CA ALA A 6 17.28 -8.65 2.01
C ALA A 6 16.39 -9.87 1.78
N GLU A 7 16.01 -10.61 2.84
CA GLU A 7 15.12 -11.76 2.75
C GLU A 7 13.73 -11.36 2.18
N MET A 8 13.13 -10.31 2.75
CA MET A 8 11.80 -9.86 2.32
C MET A 8 11.84 -9.27 0.91
N THR A 9 12.86 -8.44 0.60
CA THR A 9 13.01 -7.87 -0.76
C THR A 9 13.27 -8.95 -1.79
N ARG A 10 14.00 -10.02 -1.46
CA ARG A 10 14.18 -11.17 -2.35
C ARG A 10 12.85 -11.81 -2.73
N THR A 11 11.93 -11.98 -1.78
CA THR A 11 10.59 -12.53 -2.08
C THR A 11 9.83 -11.65 -3.08
N ILE A 12 9.93 -10.32 -2.97
CA ILE A 12 9.33 -9.39 -3.93
C ILE A 12 10.02 -9.49 -5.29
N LEU A 13 11.36 -9.54 -5.31
CA LEU A 13 12.14 -9.68 -6.54
C LEU A 13 11.78 -10.95 -7.32
N GLU A 14 11.70 -12.10 -6.64
CA GLU A 14 11.31 -13.37 -7.23
C GLU A 14 9.94 -13.28 -7.94
N GLN A 15 8.98 -12.55 -7.37
CA GLN A 15 7.67 -12.33 -7.99
C GLN A 15 7.77 -11.42 -9.22
N LEU A 16 8.49 -10.31 -9.12
CA LEU A 16 8.68 -9.37 -10.24
C LEU A 16 9.42 -10.05 -11.41
N GLU A 17 10.44 -10.84 -11.14
CA GLU A 17 11.19 -11.62 -12.15
C GLU A 17 10.32 -12.71 -12.80
N ALA A 18 9.35 -13.24 -12.07
CA ALA A 18 8.34 -14.16 -12.59
C ALA A 18 7.19 -13.44 -13.35
N GLY A 19 7.26 -12.12 -13.53
CA GLY A 19 6.22 -11.32 -14.19
C GLY A 19 5.00 -11.03 -13.32
N VAL A 20 5.07 -11.30 -12.02
CA VAL A 20 3.99 -11.04 -11.05
C VAL A 20 4.28 -9.77 -10.27
N THR A 21 3.33 -8.83 -10.28
CA THR A 21 3.41 -7.60 -9.48
C THR A 21 2.60 -7.79 -8.19
N PRO A 22 3.26 -7.96 -7.01
CA PRO A 22 2.59 -8.40 -5.77
C PRO A 22 1.51 -7.47 -5.22
N TRP A 23 1.49 -6.21 -5.64
CA TRP A 23 0.53 -5.20 -5.21
C TRP A 23 -0.62 -4.99 -6.20
N ARG A 24 -0.65 -5.71 -7.32
CA ARG A 24 -1.76 -5.70 -8.29
C ARG A 24 -2.69 -6.85 -8.05
N LYS A 25 -3.97 -6.56 -7.85
CA LYS A 25 -4.99 -7.57 -7.58
C LYS A 25 -6.38 -7.07 -7.97
N ASP A 26 -7.26 -7.99 -8.31
CA ASP A 26 -8.70 -7.70 -8.37
C ASP A 26 -9.27 -7.65 -6.93
N TRP A 27 -9.44 -6.44 -6.42
CA TRP A 27 -9.96 -6.20 -5.08
C TRP A 27 -11.48 -6.27 -4.98
N ARG A 28 -12.18 -6.41 -6.12
CA ARG A 28 -13.66 -6.49 -6.18
C ARG A 28 -14.20 -7.71 -5.44
N SER A 29 -13.47 -8.81 -5.47
CA SER A 29 -13.84 -10.07 -4.84
C SER A 29 -13.56 -10.15 -3.34
N MET A 30 -12.88 -9.15 -2.76
CA MET A 30 -12.53 -9.16 -1.33
C MET A 30 -13.72 -8.74 -0.47
N PRO A 31 -14.07 -9.50 0.58
CA PRO A 31 -15.21 -9.20 1.45
C PRO A 31 -15.00 -7.97 2.35
N SER A 32 -13.76 -7.50 2.50
CA SER A 32 -13.39 -6.32 3.29
C SER A 32 -12.74 -5.23 2.42
N ASN A 33 -12.28 -4.15 3.01
CA ASN A 33 -11.62 -3.02 2.32
C ASN A 33 -10.23 -3.34 1.73
N GLY A 34 -9.90 -4.55 1.43
CA GLY A 34 -8.65 -4.93 0.77
C GLY A 34 -7.37 -4.70 1.58
N ILE A 35 -7.38 -3.93 2.67
CA ILE A 35 -6.21 -3.69 3.52
C ILE A 35 -6.14 -4.75 4.63
N PRO A 36 -5.02 -5.46 4.80
CA PRO A 36 -4.84 -6.41 5.90
C PRO A 36 -4.97 -5.73 7.26
N TYR A 37 -5.61 -6.39 8.22
CA TYR A 37 -5.76 -5.84 9.57
C TYR A 37 -5.62 -6.91 10.65
N ASN A 38 -5.30 -6.47 11.86
CA ASN A 38 -5.24 -7.31 13.04
C ASN A 38 -6.63 -7.38 13.70
N ILE A 39 -7.21 -8.57 13.79
CA ILE A 39 -8.60 -8.75 14.26
C ILE A 39 -8.78 -8.42 15.74
N ALA A 40 -7.76 -8.60 16.59
CA ALA A 40 -7.85 -8.34 18.02
C ALA A 40 -7.80 -6.83 18.35
N SER A 41 -7.09 -6.04 17.53
CA SER A 41 -6.95 -4.60 17.75
C SER A 41 -7.74 -3.76 16.74
N SER A 42 -8.32 -4.38 15.72
CA SER A 42 -8.97 -3.74 14.56
C SER A 42 -8.06 -2.76 13.78
N ARG A 43 -6.74 -2.81 14.03
CA ARG A 43 -5.79 -1.91 13.39
C ARG A 43 -5.35 -2.44 12.03
N PRO A 44 -5.40 -1.62 10.97
CA PRO A 44 -4.84 -1.99 9.68
C PRO A 44 -3.32 -2.10 9.76
N TYR A 45 -2.75 -2.98 8.95
CA TYR A 45 -1.32 -2.99 8.67
C TYR A 45 -0.99 -1.84 7.70
N SER A 46 0.28 -1.44 7.66
CA SER A 46 0.73 -0.30 6.88
C SER A 46 2.06 -0.57 6.16
N GLY A 47 2.32 0.20 5.11
CA GLY A 47 3.57 0.17 4.36
C GLY A 47 3.87 -1.21 3.77
N ALA A 48 5.13 -1.66 3.88
CA ALA A 48 5.58 -2.94 3.34
C ALA A 48 4.80 -4.15 3.88
N ASN A 49 4.26 -4.09 5.11
CA ASN A 49 3.49 -5.19 5.69
C ASN A 49 2.21 -5.48 4.90
N VAL A 50 1.58 -4.48 4.32
CA VAL A 50 0.38 -4.66 3.49
C VAL A 50 0.72 -5.57 2.33
N ILE A 51 1.79 -5.28 1.60
CA ILE A 51 2.20 -6.04 0.42
C ILE A 51 2.66 -7.45 0.79
N LEU A 52 3.42 -7.59 1.87
CA LEU A 52 3.88 -8.89 2.36
C LEU A 52 2.71 -9.80 2.75
N LEU A 53 1.68 -9.24 3.39
CA LEU A 53 0.48 -9.98 3.78
C LEU A 53 -0.43 -10.28 2.57
N TRP A 54 -0.52 -9.37 1.59
CA TRP A 54 -1.19 -9.63 0.31
C TRP A 54 -0.55 -10.80 -0.43
N LEU A 55 0.78 -10.76 -0.58
CA LEU A 55 1.52 -11.83 -1.23
C LEU A 55 1.31 -13.17 -0.52
N LYS A 56 1.35 -13.16 0.82
CA LYS A 56 1.12 -14.38 1.61
C LYS A 56 -0.30 -14.91 1.45
N ALA A 57 -1.30 -14.03 1.46
CA ALA A 57 -2.68 -14.40 1.24
C ALA A 57 -2.89 -15.02 -0.15
N GLN A 58 -2.29 -14.44 -1.18
CA GLN A 58 -2.31 -14.95 -2.54
C GLN A 58 -1.68 -16.34 -2.65
N GLN A 59 -0.48 -16.53 -2.08
CA GLN A 59 0.23 -17.83 -2.07
C GLN A 59 -0.55 -18.94 -1.36
N ARG A 60 -1.35 -18.57 -0.35
CA ARG A 60 -2.14 -19.51 0.46
C ARG A 60 -3.61 -19.63 0.01
N GLY A 61 -4.03 -18.86 -0.99
CA GLY A 61 -5.41 -18.85 -1.46
C GLY A 61 -6.42 -18.33 -0.43
N TRP A 62 -5.99 -17.45 0.51
CA TRP A 62 -6.89 -16.88 1.52
C TRP A 62 -7.80 -15.83 0.91
N SER A 63 -9.10 -15.96 1.18
CA SER A 63 -10.14 -15.03 0.70
C SER A 63 -10.31 -13.79 1.60
N THR A 64 -9.71 -13.78 2.79
CA THR A 64 -9.77 -12.66 3.74
C THR A 64 -8.37 -12.16 4.08
N LEU A 65 -8.29 -10.98 4.72
CA LEU A 65 -7.01 -10.34 5.08
C LEU A 65 -6.95 -10.06 6.59
N GLN A 66 -7.43 -11.03 7.36
CA GLN A 66 -7.56 -11.00 8.81
C GLN A 66 -6.40 -11.74 9.47
N PHE A 67 -5.62 -11.02 10.28
CA PHE A 67 -4.44 -11.58 10.92
C PHE A 67 -4.46 -11.37 12.44
N ILE A 68 -3.73 -12.21 13.15
CA ILE A 68 -3.65 -12.21 14.62
C ILE A 68 -2.29 -12.74 15.07
N THR A 69 -1.79 -12.29 16.22
CA THR A 69 -0.61 -12.88 16.84
C THR A 69 -0.97 -14.14 17.63
N TYR A 70 0.00 -15.03 17.87
CA TYR A 70 -0.20 -16.23 18.68
C TYR A 70 -0.79 -15.91 20.06
N ARG A 71 -0.22 -14.92 20.76
CA ARG A 71 -0.68 -14.49 22.06
C ARG A 71 -2.14 -13.99 22.03
N GLN A 72 -2.49 -13.14 21.07
CA GLN A 72 -3.86 -12.65 20.91
C GLN A 72 -4.85 -13.76 20.59
N THR A 73 -4.42 -14.81 19.83
CA THR A 73 -5.27 -15.97 19.57
C THR A 73 -5.65 -16.64 20.88
N GLN A 74 -4.69 -16.85 21.79
CA GLN A 74 -4.95 -17.44 23.10
C GLN A 74 -5.81 -16.53 24.00
N GLU A 75 -5.56 -15.21 23.98
CA GLU A 75 -6.35 -14.23 24.73
C GLU A 75 -7.83 -14.20 24.29
N LEU A 76 -8.12 -14.55 23.03
CA LEU A 76 -9.48 -14.70 22.49
C LEU A 76 -10.07 -16.13 22.68
N GLY A 77 -9.37 -17.01 23.39
CA GLY A 77 -9.81 -18.38 23.68
C GLY A 77 -9.56 -19.39 22.56
N GLY A 78 -8.84 -18.98 21.48
CA GLY A 78 -8.47 -19.86 20.38
C GLY A 78 -7.04 -20.36 20.45
N ASN A 79 -6.69 -21.22 19.49
CA ASN A 79 -5.31 -21.71 19.31
C ASN A 79 -4.91 -21.67 17.84
N VAL A 80 -3.60 -21.57 17.58
CA VAL A 80 -3.04 -21.79 16.23
C VAL A 80 -3.00 -23.31 16.00
N LYS A 81 -3.53 -23.75 14.85
CA LYS A 81 -3.57 -25.16 14.47
C LYS A 81 -2.15 -25.75 14.38
N HIS A 82 -2.02 -27.00 14.78
CA HIS A 82 -0.72 -27.69 14.75
C HIS A 82 -0.09 -27.69 13.35
N GLY A 83 1.23 -27.42 13.27
CA GLY A 83 1.97 -27.41 12.01
C GLY A 83 1.86 -26.12 11.18
N GLU A 84 0.98 -25.18 11.54
CA GLU A 84 0.85 -23.91 10.81
C GLU A 84 2.06 -22.99 10.99
N LYS A 85 2.44 -22.31 9.90
CA LYS A 85 3.60 -21.41 9.87
C LYS A 85 3.15 -19.94 9.85
N SER A 86 3.72 -19.17 10.75
CA SER A 86 3.47 -17.72 10.85
C SER A 86 3.97 -16.95 9.63
N THR A 87 3.38 -15.78 9.40
CA THR A 87 3.90 -14.76 8.48
C THR A 87 4.65 -13.70 9.30
N THR A 88 5.82 -13.29 8.81
CA THR A 88 6.59 -12.22 9.44
C THR A 88 6.09 -10.86 8.97
N VAL A 89 5.83 -9.96 9.91
CA VAL A 89 5.58 -8.53 9.69
C VAL A 89 6.64 -7.73 10.43
N VAL A 90 6.90 -6.50 10.00
CA VAL A 90 7.98 -5.67 10.53
C VAL A 90 7.48 -4.31 10.99
N PHE A 91 8.05 -3.84 12.09
CA PHE A 91 7.77 -2.51 12.62
C PHE A 91 9.08 -1.79 12.88
N VAL A 92 9.13 -0.52 12.56
CA VAL A 92 10.27 0.34 12.89
C VAL A 92 10.06 0.90 14.29
N LYS A 93 10.96 0.57 15.22
CA LYS A 93 11.00 1.17 16.56
C LYS A 93 12.18 2.13 16.62
N GLN A 94 11.94 3.36 17.06
CA GLN A 94 13.01 4.29 17.38
C GLN A 94 13.66 3.89 18.72
N LEU A 95 14.94 3.58 18.68
CA LEU A 95 15.74 3.33 19.88
C LEU A 95 16.54 4.58 20.22
N ALA A 96 16.39 5.04 21.44
CA ALA A 96 17.25 6.07 22.02
C ALA A 96 18.61 5.43 22.35
N VAL A 97 19.66 5.83 21.66
CA VAL A 97 21.04 5.38 21.92
C VAL A 97 21.90 6.61 22.23
N LYS A 98 22.86 6.48 23.13
CA LYS A 98 23.83 7.52 23.37
C LYS A 98 24.70 7.71 22.12
N ASP A 99 24.94 8.95 21.72
CA ASP A 99 25.85 9.24 20.61
C ASP A 99 27.28 8.81 21.03
N ARG A 100 27.99 8.12 20.12
CA ARG A 100 29.37 7.67 20.39
C ARG A 100 30.38 8.80 20.47
N LYS A 101 30.03 10.00 19.92
CA LYS A 101 30.91 11.17 19.91
C LYS A 101 30.58 12.15 21.03
N ASN A 102 29.36 12.10 21.59
CA ASN A 102 28.94 12.95 22.67
C ASN A 102 27.97 12.17 23.60
N GLU A 103 28.46 11.66 24.70
CA GLU A 103 27.69 10.81 25.63
C GLU A 103 26.47 11.48 26.26
N ASN A 104 26.39 12.81 26.19
CA ASN A 104 25.26 13.61 26.68
C ASN A 104 24.15 13.78 25.61
N GLU A 105 24.38 13.35 24.36
CA GLU A 105 23.37 13.42 23.30
C GLU A 105 22.73 12.06 23.08
N ILE A 106 21.39 12.10 23.04
CA ILE A 106 20.57 10.93 22.69
C ILE A 106 20.24 10.98 21.20
N LYS A 107 20.66 9.96 20.46
CA LYS A 107 20.33 9.78 19.06
C LYS A 107 19.24 8.73 18.91
N LEU A 108 18.19 9.03 18.14
CA LEU A 108 17.16 8.07 17.79
C LEU A 108 17.61 7.25 16.57
N VAL A 109 17.79 5.96 16.76
CA VAL A 109 18.19 5.04 15.69
C VAL A 109 17.00 4.13 15.36
N PRO A 110 16.55 4.11 14.08
CA PRO A 110 15.47 3.21 13.68
C PRO A 110 15.93 1.74 13.71
N MET A 111 15.23 0.92 14.48
CA MET A 111 15.44 -0.51 14.56
C MET A 111 14.23 -1.25 14.01
N LEU A 112 14.48 -2.14 13.04
CA LEU A 112 13.44 -3.02 12.51
C LEU A 112 13.20 -4.16 13.50
N LYS A 113 11.95 -4.30 13.96
CA LYS A 113 11.51 -5.39 14.81
C LYS A 113 10.55 -6.30 14.05
N ALA A 114 10.89 -7.58 13.96
CA ALA A 114 10.04 -8.59 13.36
C ALA A 114 9.00 -9.08 14.38
N HIS A 115 7.76 -9.25 13.93
CA HIS A 115 6.68 -9.90 14.65
C HIS A 115 6.11 -11.02 13.79
N ARG A 116 5.47 -12.00 14.43
CA ARG A 116 4.87 -13.14 13.76
C ARG A 116 3.37 -13.08 13.91
N VAL A 117 2.67 -13.23 12.78
CA VAL A 117 1.21 -13.24 12.73
C VAL A 117 0.71 -14.47 11.98
N PHE A 118 -0.51 -14.86 12.27
CA PHE A 118 -1.22 -15.96 11.64
C PHE A 118 -2.49 -15.42 10.99
N HIS A 119 -2.87 -15.97 9.86
CA HIS A 119 -4.18 -15.71 9.29
C HIS A 119 -5.27 -16.42 10.12
N VAL A 120 -6.48 -15.86 10.19
CA VAL A 120 -7.57 -16.44 11.00
C VAL A 120 -7.90 -17.90 10.63
N SER A 121 -7.75 -18.28 9.36
CA SER A 121 -7.96 -19.68 8.92
C SER A 121 -6.92 -20.67 9.47
N GLN A 122 -5.78 -20.17 9.96
CA GLN A 122 -4.74 -20.98 10.63
C GLN A 122 -5.04 -21.17 12.13
N CYS A 123 -6.14 -20.60 12.61
CA CYS A 123 -6.54 -20.66 14.01
C CYS A 123 -7.84 -21.47 14.15
N GLU A 124 -8.09 -21.96 15.35
CA GLU A 124 -9.32 -22.63 15.77
C GLU A 124 -9.81 -22.06 17.09
N GLY A 125 -11.09 -22.19 17.40
CA GLY A 125 -11.69 -21.71 18.64
C GLY A 125 -11.83 -20.18 18.75
N LEU A 126 -11.59 -19.43 17.67
CA LEU A 126 -11.82 -17.99 17.67
C LEU A 126 -13.31 -17.65 17.66
N PRO A 127 -13.75 -16.57 18.33
CA PRO A 127 -15.14 -16.12 18.30
C PRO A 127 -15.60 -15.80 16.87
N GLU A 128 -16.77 -16.24 16.49
CA GLU A 128 -17.32 -16.04 15.13
C GLU A 128 -17.42 -14.57 14.73
N LYS A 129 -17.77 -13.68 15.67
CA LYS A 129 -17.85 -12.23 15.45
C LYS A 129 -16.55 -11.58 14.97
N VAL A 130 -15.40 -12.19 15.20
CA VAL A 130 -14.09 -11.64 14.76
C VAL A 130 -13.55 -12.31 13.51
N THR A 131 -14.16 -13.42 13.07
CA THR A 131 -13.73 -14.18 11.88
C THR A 131 -14.58 -13.88 10.65
N ASN A 132 -15.81 -13.35 10.80
CA ASN A 132 -16.72 -13.04 9.72
C ASN A 132 -16.59 -11.57 9.28
N PRO A 133 -15.93 -11.27 8.15
CA PRO A 133 -15.84 -9.92 7.64
C PRO A 133 -17.20 -9.47 7.07
N VAL A 134 -17.49 -8.17 7.20
CA VAL A 134 -18.66 -7.58 6.55
C VAL A 134 -18.48 -7.60 5.03
N ALA A 135 -19.42 -8.20 4.32
CA ALA A 135 -19.40 -8.25 2.86
C ALA A 135 -19.60 -6.85 2.28
N LYS A 136 -18.81 -6.52 1.24
CA LYS A 136 -19.02 -5.31 0.45
C LYS A 136 -20.19 -5.51 -0.51
N LEU A 137 -20.98 -4.45 -0.71
CA LEU A 137 -22.00 -4.44 -1.75
C LEU A 137 -21.36 -4.34 -3.14
N PRO A 138 -21.89 -5.06 -4.15
CA PRO A 138 -21.46 -4.91 -5.53
C PRO A 138 -21.66 -3.47 -6.00
N ARG A 139 -20.74 -2.94 -6.82
CA ARG A 139 -20.82 -1.62 -7.43
C ARG A 139 -20.86 -1.74 -8.95
N ASN A 140 -21.59 -0.84 -9.60
CA ASN A 140 -21.51 -0.70 -11.07
C ASN A 140 -20.18 -0.03 -11.43
N ARG A 141 -19.37 -0.66 -12.27
CA ARG A 141 -18.02 -0.22 -12.67
C ARG A 141 -17.99 0.46 -14.04
N ASP A 142 -19.12 0.48 -14.75
CA ASP A 142 -19.24 1.14 -16.06
C ASP A 142 -19.62 2.62 -15.93
N VAL A 143 -19.89 3.06 -14.70
CA VAL A 143 -20.20 4.45 -14.36
C VAL A 143 -19.19 4.97 -13.33
N ARG A 144 -19.14 6.30 -13.18
CA ARG A 144 -18.29 6.92 -12.16
C ARG A 144 -18.72 6.45 -10.76
N ASP A 145 -17.74 6.04 -9.97
CA ASP A 145 -17.95 5.61 -8.57
C ASP A 145 -18.09 6.85 -7.67
N PRO A 146 -19.27 7.12 -7.07
CA PRO A 146 -19.46 8.32 -6.27
C PRO A 146 -18.52 8.45 -5.07
N LEU A 147 -18.07 7.31 -4.50
CA LEU A 147 -17.13 7.34 -3.38
C LEU A 147 -15.72 7.73 -3.83
N ALA A 148 -15.27 7.20 -4.98
CA ALA A 148 -13.99 7.57 -5.56
C ALA A 148 -14.01 9.03 -6.03
N GLU A 149 -15.09 9.49 -6.67
CA GLU A 149 -15.26 10.90 -7.08
C GLU A 149 -15.23 11.83 -5.87
N GLY A 150 -15.99 11.54 -4.81
CA GLY A 150 -15.99 12.32 -3.58
C GLY A 150 -14.62 12.37 -2.92
N PHE A 151 -13.89 11.24 -2.90
CA PHE A 151 -12.54 11.19 -2.39
C PHE A 151 -11.58 12.05 -3.22
N VAL A 152 -11.62 11.95 -4.55
CA VAL A 152 -10.78 12.78 -5.44
C VAL A 152 -11.11 14.25 -5.26
N SER A 153 -12.40 14.61 -5.26
CA SER A 153 -12.86 15.99 -5.08
C SER A 153 -12.39 16.59 -3.77
N SER A 154 -12.42 15.83 -2.68
CA SER A 154 -11.97 16.31 -1.36
C SER A 154 -10.49 16.74 -1.35
N THR A 155 -9.64 16.16 -2.22
CA THR A 155 -8.22 16.54 -2.31
C THR A 155 -7.99 17.94 -2.87
N GLN A 156 -8.97 18.49 -3.59
CA GLN A 156 -8.87 19.78 -4.30
C GLN A 156 -7.74 19.81 -5.35
N ALA A 157 -7.25 18.65 -5.79
CA ALA A 157 -6.26 18.56 -6.86
C ALA A 157 -6.88 19.04 -8.19
N ASP A 158 -6.13 19.85 -8.96
CA ASP A 158 -6.54 20.29 -10.29
C ASP A 158 -6.40 19.12 -11.28
N VAL A 159 -7.50 18.38 -11.48
CA VAL A 159 -7.56 17.24 -12.40
C VAL A 159 -8.24 17.68 -13.69
N ARG A 160 -7.52 17.59 -14.81
CA ARG A 160 -7.95 18.01 -16.13
C ARG A 160 -8.16 16.81 -17.04
N GLU A 161 -9.40 16.47 -17.30
CA GLU A 161 -9.75 15.38 -18.21
C GLU A 161 -9.76 15.81 -19.69
N GLY A 162 -9.63 14.82 -20.59
CA GLY A 162 -9.66 15.04 -22.05
C GLY A 162 -8.28 15.27 -22.64
N HIS A 163 -7.21 15.07 -21.88
CA HIS A 163 -5.84 15.12 -22.32
C HIS A 163 -5.29 13.70 -22.56
N GLY A 164 -4.45 13.52 -23.60
CA GLY A 164 -4.11 12.21 -24.17
C GLY A 164 -3.41 11.23 -23.21
N GLU A 165 -2.52 11.70 -22.35
CA GLU A 165 -1.77 10.84 -21.43
C GLU A 165 -1.96 11.26 -19.97
N PRO A 166 -2.12 10.29 -19.05
CA PRO A 166 -2.17 10.57 -17.64
C PRO A 166 -0.79 11.05 -17.17
N ALA A 167 -0.74 12.19 -16.47
CA ALA A 167 0.50 12.70 -15.90
C ALA A 167 0.24 13.73 -14.80
N TYR A 168 1.00 13.70 -13.73
CA TYR A 168 1.14 14.83 -12.83
C TYR A 168 2.21 15.79 -13.35
N HIS A 169 1.89 17.09 -13.42
CA HIS A 169 2.74 18.19 -13.89
C HIS A 169 3.24 19.04 -12.72
N PRO A 170 4.46 18.78 -12.18
CA PRO A 170 4.93 19.44 -10.95
C PRO A 170 5.06 20.97 -11.06
N ALA A 171 5.42 21.48 -12.24
CA ALA A 171 5.62 22.92 -12.45
C ALA A 171 4.31 23.71 -12.42
N GLY A 172 3.22 23.11 -12.87
CA GLY A 172 1.89 23.73 -12.90
C GLY A 172 0.96 23.23 -11.79
N ASP A 173 1.39 22.22 -11.04
CA ASP A 173 0.66 21.57 -9.94
C ASP A 173 -0.73 21.05 -10.35
N TYR A 174 -0.85 20.42 -11.51
CA TYR A 174 -2.08 19.82 -12.01
C TYR A 174 -1.84 18.41 -12.55
N ILE A 175 -2.93 17.65 -12.67
CA ILE A 175 -2.96 16.30 -13.23
C ILE A 175 -3.72 16.33 -14.55
N THR A 176 -3.16 15.73 -15.61
CA THR A 176 -3.89 15.44 -16.85
C THR A 176 -4.36 14.00 -16.84
N MET A 177 -5.57 13.77 -17.37
CA MET A 177 -6.17 12.44 -17.52
C MET A 177 -6.85 12.32 -18.89
N PRO A 178 -6.81 11.14 -19.54
CA PRO A 178 -7.75 10.81 -20.60
C PRO A 178 -9.19 10.93 -20.08
N ARG A 179 -10.18 11.02 -20.99
CA ARG A 179 -11.58 11.03 -20.57
C ARG A 179 -11.95 9.69 -19.92
N PHE A 180 -12.84 9.72 -18.94
CA PHE A 180 -13.35 8.50 -18.31
C PHE A 180 -13.84 7.46 -19.33
N ALA A 181 -14.51 7.90 -20.39
CA ALA A 181 -15.02 7.06 -21.48
C ALA A 181 -13.92 6.41 -22.34
N ASP A 182 -12.68 6.87 -22.27
CA ASP A 182 -11.55 6.28 -23.01
C ASP A 182 -10.97 5.05 -22.29
N PHE A 183 -11.41 4.75 -21.07
CA PHE A 183 -11.03 3.57 -20.32
C PHE A 183 -12.06 2.44 -20.52
N ASN A 184 -11.57 1.21 -20.64
CA ASN A 184 -12.43 0.04 -20.77
C ASN A 184 -13.35 -0.19 -19.56
N HIS A 185 -12.91 0.24 -18.37
CA HIS A 185 -13.64 0.16 -17.10
C HIS A 185 -13.24 1.31 -16.18
N GLY A 186 -14.17 1.78 -15.35
CA GLY A 186 -13.92 2.83 -14.37
C GLY A 186 -12.80 2.49 -13.37
N ASP A 187 -12.60 1.22 -13.05
CA ASP A 187 -11.50 0.75 -12.20
C ASP A 187 -10.13 1.17 -12.77
N GLY A 188 -9.95 1.10 -14.10
CA GLY A 188 -8.73 1.55 -14.77
C GLY A 188 -8.52 3.04 -14.66
N PHE A 189 -9.59 3.84 -14.86
CA PHE A 189 -9.54 5.29 -14.70
C PHE A 189 -9.09 5.68 -13.28
N TYR A 190 -9.78 5.17 -12.25
CA TYR A 190 -9.44 5.53 -10.86
C TYR A 190 -8.08 5.00 -10.41
N SER A 191 -7.70 3.79 -10.82
CA SER A 191 -6.37 3.26 -10.49
C SER A 191 -5.25 4.12 -11.08
N THR A 192 -5.44 4.61 -12.32
CA THR A 192 -4.51 5.55 -12.97
C THR A 192 -4.54 6.91 -12.26
N LEU A 193 -5.71 7.44 -11.96
CA LEU A 193 -5.84 8.72 -11.26
C LEU A 193 -5.20 8.67 -9.85
N PHE A 194 -5.34 7.55 -9.13
CA PHE A 194 -4.70 7.37 -7.82
C PHE A 194 -3.16 7.29 -7.93
N HIS A 195 -2.64 6.80 -9.04
CA HIS A 195 -1.20 6.87 -9.33
C HIS A 195 -0.74 8.32 -9.49
N GLU A 196 -1.44 9.11 -10.31
CA GLU A 196 -1.11 10.52 -10.51
C GLU A 196 -1.33 11.37 -9.23
N LEU A 197 -2.39 11.07 -8.46
CA LEU A 197 -2.61 11.68 -7.15
C LEU A 197 -1.48 11.34 -6.16
N THR A 198 -0.93 10.15 -6.23
CA THR A 198 0.22 9.79 -5.40
C THR A 198 1.43 10.65 -5.77
N HIS A 199 1.71 10.86 -7.05
CA HIS A 199 2.73 11.82 -7.50
C HIS A 199 2.41 13.25 -7.07
N TRP A 200 1.14 13.69 -7.19
CA TRP A 200 0.70 15.01 -6.75
C TRP A 200 1.04 15.26 -5.27
N THR A 201 0.95 14.25 -4.40
CA THR A 201 1.37 14.39 -3.00
C THR A 201 2.87 14.68 -2.84
N ALA A 202 3.69 14.45 -3.85
CA ALA A 202 5.13 14.71 -3.80
C ALA A 202 5.51 16.20 -3.92
N HIS A 203 4.59 17.08 -4.32
CA HIS A 203 4.86 18.49 -4.45
C HIS A 203 5.49 19.08 -3.18
N LYS A 204 6.35 20.09 -3.35
CA LYS A 204 7.09 20.75 -2.24
C LYS A 204 6.21 21.33 -1.14
N SER A 205 4.98 21.76 -1.49
CA SER A 205 4.00 22.28 -0.52
C SER A 205 3.25 21.18 0.23
N ARG A 206 3.43 19.91 -0.12
CA ARG A 206 2.78 18.73 0.49
C ARG A 206 3.83 17.85 1.17
N LEU A 207 4.10 16.68 0.66
CA LEU A 207 5.07 15.76 1.27
C LEU A 207 6.53 16.01 0.85
N GLY A 208 6.76 16.86 -0.16
CA GLY A 208 8.09 17.30 -0.57
C GLY A 208 9.01 16.18 -1.04
N ARG A 209 8.48 15.16 -1.75
CA ARG A 209 9.32 14.11 -2.32
C ARG A 209 10.04 14.61 -3.57
N ASP A 210 11.25 14.10 -3.79
CA ASP A 210 12.06 14.48 -4.95
C ASP A 210 11.57 13.77 -6.22
N LEU A 211 10.95 14.53 -7.12
CA LEU A 211 10.48 14.06 -8.42
C LEU A 211 11.60 14.20 -9.45
N LYS A 212 12.42 13.16 -9.60
CA LYS A 212 13.47 13.12 -10.62
C LYS A 212 12.90 12.67 -11.97
N SER A 213 13.40 13.27 -13.03
CA SER A 213 13.09 12.81 -14.37
C SER A 213 13.85 11.51 -14.69
N ARG A 214 13.28 10.68 -15.57
CA ARG A 214 13.91 9.45 -16.07
C ARG A 214 15.32 9.68 -16.64
N PHE A 215 15.58 10.84 -17.21
CA PHE A 215 16.85 11.20 -17.82
C PHE A 215 17.88 11.76 -16.83
N GLY A 216 17.47 12.11 -15.62
CA GLY A 216 18.35 12.65 -14.60
C GLY A 216 18.95 11.58 -13.69
N ASP A 217 18.10 10.81 -13.03
CA ASP A 217 18.49 9.74 -12.10
C ASP A 217 17.48 8.58 -12.20
N LEU A 218 17.87 7.52 -12.88
CA LEU A 218 16.99 6.37 -13.13
C LEU A 218 16.58 5.65 -11.86
N HIS A 219 17.44 5.56 -10.84
CA HIS A 219 17.11 4.91 -9.58
C HIS A 219 16.12 5.75 -8.77
N ALA A 220 16.34 7.06 -8.68
CA ALA A 220 15.41 7.97 -8.00
C ALA A 220 14.05 8.02 -8.71
N TYR A 221 14.04 8.05 -10.04
CA TYR A 221 12.84 7.94 -10.85
C TYR A 221 12.09 6.63 -10.58
N SER A 222 12.79 5.48 -10.66
CA SER A 222 12.19 4.16 -10.41
C SER A 222 11.66 4.03 -8.98
N ALA A 223 12.29 4.68 -7.99
CA ALA A 223 11.83 4.68 -6.61
C ALA A 223 10.54 5.50 -6.42
N GLU A 224 10.38 6.62 -7.14
CA GLU A 224 9.15 7.41 -7.10
C GLU A 224 8.02 6.71 -7.85
N GLU A 225 8.29 6.11 -9.03
CA GLU A 225 7.31 5.30 -9.75
C GLU A 225 6.83 4.10 -8.90
N LEU A 226 7.75 3.43 -8.20
CA LEU A 226 7.38 2.35 -7.26
C LEU A 226 6.52 2.88 -6.11
N THR A 227 6.81 4.09 -5.62
CA THR A 227 6.02 4.75 -4.58
C THR A 227 4.60 5.05 -5.08
N ALA A 228 4.47 5.62 -6.28
CA ALA A 228 3.18 5.94 -6.88
C ALA A 228 2.34 4.69 -7.16
N GLU A 229 2.95 3.66 -7.70
CA GLU A 229 2.30 2.38 -7.98
C GLU A 229 1.78 1.70 -6.71
N ILE A 230 2.58 1.66 -5.64
CA ILE A 230 2.18 1.09 -4.36
C ILE A 230 1.08 1.95 -3.71
N GLY A 231 1.18 3.29 -3.78
CA GLY A 231 0.18 4.21 -3.24
C GLY A 231 -1.18 4.05 -3.93
N ALA A 232 -1.17 4.01 -5.26
CA ALA A 232 -2.36 3.70 -6.05
C ALA A 232 -2.97 2.34 -5.68
N SER A 233 -2.14 1.33 -5.43
CA SER A 233 -2.60 0.00 -5.04
C SER A 233 -3.24 -0.03 -3.65
N PHE A 234 -2.75 0.77 -2.70
CA PHE A 234 -3.39 0.91 -1.39
C PHE A 234 -4.78 1.53 -1.51
N LEU A 235 -4.91 2.61 -2.29
CA LEU A 235 -6.21 3.24 -2.55
C LEU A 235 -7.13 2.31 -3.35
N ALA A 236 -6.63 1.65 -4.41
CA ALA A 236 -7.42 0.70 -5.17
C ALA A 236 -7.99 -0.44 -4.30
N ALA A 237 -7.20 -0.94 -3.34
CA ALA A 237 -7.67 -1.95 -2.40
C ALA A 237 -8.79 -1.43 -1.50
N GLU A 238 -8.70 -0.19 -1.00
CA GLU A 238 -9.73 0.43 -0.15
C GLU A 238 -11.04 0.65 -0.89
N PHE A 239 -10.93 1.15 -2.13
CA PHE A 239 -12.10 1.36 -3.00
C PHE A 239 -12.58 0.06 -3.66
N GLY A 240 -11.86 -1.07 -3.48
CA GLY A 240 -12.21 -2.36 -4.05
C GLY A 240 -12.19 -2.35 -5.58
N LEU A 241 -11.17 -1.74 -6.19
CA LEU A 241 -10.99 -1.62 -7.64
C LEU A 241 -10.15 -2.78 -8.18
N ASP A 242 -10.30 -3.08 -9.46
CA ASP A 242 -9.39 -3.96 -10.21
C ASP A 242 -8.22 -3.14 -10.77
N ASN A 243 -7.02 -3.31 -10.21
CA ASN A 243 -5.80 -2.69 -10.70
C ASN A 243 -4.87 -3.66 -11.45
N THR A 244 -5.34 -4.84 -11.83
CA THR A 244 -4.51 -5.85 -12.51
C THR A 244 -4.08 -5.43 -13.91
N LYS A 245 -4.84 -4.56 -14.56
CA LYS A 245 -4.65 -4.14 -15.96
C LYS A 245 -3.86 -2.85 -16.15
N LEU A 246 -3.30 -2.27 -15.08
CA LEU A 246 -2.42 -1.10 -15.21
C LEU A 246 -1.20 -1.45 -16.07
N GLN A 247 -1.00 -0.70 -17.15
CA GLN A 247 0.08 -0.97 -18.11
C GLN A 247 1.37 -0.26 -17.71
N HIS A 248 2.08 -0.81 -16.72
CA HIS A 248 3.37 -0.27 -16.27
C HIS A 248 4.52 -1.26 -16.48
N ALA A 249 4.43 -2.12 -17.49
CA ALA A 249 5.49 -3.10 -17.82
C ALA A 249 6.86 -2.44 -18.04
N ALA A 250 6.88 -1.21 -18.55
CA ALA A 250 8.12 -0.45 -18.76
C ALA A 250 8.87 -0.12 -17.46
N TYR A 251 8.18 -0.07 -16.31
CA TYR A 251 8.81 0.26 -15.01
C TYR A 251 9.34 -0.96 -14.27
N VAL A 252 8.83 -2.16 -14.55
CA VAL A 252 9.18 -3.39 -13.81
C VAL A 252 10.69 -3.65 -13.86
N ALA A 253 11.32 -3.47 -15.02
CA ALA A 253 12.77 -3.63 -15.17
C ALA A 253 13.55 -2.63 -14.27
N GLY A 254 13.08 -1.38 -14.18
CA GLY A 254 13.64 -0.35 -13.30
C GLY A 254 13.48 -0.70 -11.82
N TRP A 255 12.33 -1.23 -11.42
CA TRP A 255 12.09 -1.70 -10.03
C TRP A 255 13.00 -2.87 -9.67
N ILE A 256 13.14 -3.87 -10.56
CA ILE A 256 14.06 -4.99 -10.35
C ILE A 256 15.50 -4.50 -10.17
N ALA A 257 15.97 -3.59 -11.03
CA ALA A 257 17.31 -3.01 -10.93
C ALA A 257 17.50 -2.26 -9.60
N LEU A 258 16.54 -1.41 -9.22
CA LEU A 258 16.53 -0.68 -7.97
C LEU A 258 16.61 -1.60 -6.75
N LEU A 259 15.75 -2.63 -6.69
CA LEU A 259 15.65 -3.55 -5.57
C LEU A 259 16.87 -4.48 -5.45
N LYS A 260 17.53 -4.81 -6.56
CA LYS A 260 18.82 -5.52 -6.57
C LYS A 260 19.95 -4.64 -6.04
N HIS A 261 19.91 -3.35 -6.32
CA HIS A 261 20.91 -2.38 -5.86
C HIS A 261 20.75 -2.05 -4.37
N ASP A 262 19.50 -1.81 -3.92
CA ASP A 262 19.19 -1.48 -2.52
C ASP A 262 18.01 -2.29 -1.98
N SER A 263 18.30 -3.24 -1.10
CA SER A 263 17.29 -4.06 -0.44
C SER A 263 16.34 -3.29 0.49
N ARG A 264 16.62 -2.01 0.80
CA ARG A 264 15.74 -1.15 1.59
C ARG A 264 14.78 -0.34 0.73
N ALA A 265 15.06 -0.23 -0.58
CA ALA A 265 14.28 0.60 -1.49
C ALA A 265 12.80 0.24 -1.49
N PHE A 266 12.46 -1.06 -1.44
CA PHE A 266 11.07 -1.52 -1.30
C PHE A 266 10.38 -0.97 -0.04
N PHE A 267 11.03 -1.05 1.11
CA PHE A 267 10.47 -0.56 2.38
C PHE A 267 10.34 0.96 2.39
N THR A 268 11.30 1.65 1.80
CA THR A 268 11.27 3.12 1.65
C THR A 268 10.11 3.54 0.76
N ALA A 269 9.95 2.91 -0.42
CA ALA A 269 8.86 3.21 -1.33
C ALA A 269 7.50 2.90 -0.71
N ALA A 270 7.33 1.74 -0.08
CA ALA A 270 6.09 1.37 0.59
C ALA A 270 5.76 2.28 1.79
N GLY A 271 6.77 2.77 2.51
CA GLY A 271 6.59 3.76 3.57
C GLY A 271 6.13 5.12 3.03
N LYS A 272 6.75 5.60 1.94
CA LYS A 272 6.34 6.84 1.25
C LYS A 272 4.94 6.72 0.63
N ALA A 273 4.62 5.57 0.05
CA ALA A 273 3.29 5.25 -0.48
C ALA A 273 2.22 5.31 0.62
N GLN A 274 2.52 4.76 1.80
CA GLN A 274 1.63 4.88 2.95
C GLN A 274 1.41 6.34 3.36
N GLN A 275 2.49 7.13 3.45
CA GLN A 275 2.39 8.56 3.77
C GLN A 275 1.55 9.31 2.74
N ALA A 276 1.69 9.00 1.45
CA ALA A 276 0.88 9.58 0.38
C ALA A 276 -0.60 9.23 0.53
N ALA A 277 -0.91 7.94 0.74
CA ALA A 277 -2.28 7.49 0.95
C ALA A 277 -2.91 8.09 2.23
N ASP A 278 -2.15 8.19 3.33
CA ASP A 278 -2.62 8.82 4.56
C ASP A 278 -2.86 10.32 4.39
N TYR A 279 -2.00 11.01 3.65
CA TYR A 279 -2.17 12.42 3.31
C TYR A 279 -3.46 12.66 2.52
N LEU A 280 -3.71 11.84 1.49
CA LEU A 280 -4.92 11.92 0.69
C LEU A 280 -6.19 11.63 1.51
N ARG A 281 -6.15 10.63 2.41
CA ARG A 281 -7.26 10.34 3.34
C ARG A 281 -7.55 11.48 4.30
N GLY A 282 -6.53 12.25 4.68
CA GLY A 282 -6.67 13.39 5.56
C GLY A 282 -7.68 14.42 5.05
N PHE A 283 -7.79 14.61 3.74
CA PHE A 283 -8.79 15.49 3.14
C PHE A 283 -10.21 14.96 3.31
N ALA A 284 -10.45 13.69 3.05
CA ALA A 284 -11.77 13.08 3.17
C ALA A 284 -12.31 13.04 4.61
N LEU A 285 -11.41 12.99 5.61
CA LEU A 285 -11.80 13.03 7.03
C LEU A 285 -12.15 14.44 7.51
N SER A 286 -11.56 15.48 6.90
CA SER A 286 -11.80 16.88 7.27
C SER A 286 -13.16 17.41 6.81
N GLU A 287 -13.78 16.77 5.83
CA GLU A 287 -15.10 17.15 5.31
C GLU A 287 -16.29 16.52 6.07
N GLN A 288 -16.05 15.60 7.00
CA GLN A 288 -17.13 15.09 7.85
C GLN A 288 -17.49 16.15 8.90
N PRO A 289 -18.74 16.70 8.90
CA PRO A 289 -19.15 17.59 9.96
C PRO A 289 -19.06 16.85 11.29
N VAL A 290 -18.38 17.47 12.26
CA VAL A 290 -18.41 17.02 13.66
C VAL A 290 -19.88 16.88 14.04
N ALA A 291 -20.36 15.65 14.19
CA ALA A 291 -21.72 15.41 14.69
C ALA A 291 -21.84 16.08 16.05
N ALA A 292 -22.70 17.11 16.10
CA ALA A 292 -23.00 17.89 17.29
C ALA A 292 -23.80 17.06 18.30
#